data_8ead5cc72db8b340aa6d1dcec0000b4f
#
_entry.id   8ead5cc72db8b340aa6d1dcec0000b4f
#
_cell.length_a   1.000
_cell.length_b   1.000
_cell.length_c   1.000
_cell.angle_alpha   90.00
_cell.angle_beta   90.00
_cell.angle_gamma   90.00
#
_symmetry.space_group_name_H-M   'P 1'
#
loop_
_entity.id
_entity.type
_entity.pdbx_description
1 polymer ?
#
loop_
_entity_poly.entity_id
_entity_poly.type
_entity_poly.pdbx_seq_one_letter_code
_entity_poly.pdbx_strand_id
1 'polypeptide(L)'
;HVMNLLMANGAREVHYTPIYTKKNRPAYTLTVICKESEREKLENLIFSETTTIGIRRVEMERTILQREIQKKDIVKACTLPDGNIRYYPEYENVAELAERNQLSFRETYDRIRSYWTTER
;
A
#
# COMPACT_ATOMS: atom_id res chain seq x y z
N HIS A 1 13.67 -10.55 0.18
CA HIS A 1 13.07 -11.87 0.40
C HIS A 1 12.04 -11.86 1.52
N VAL A 2 12.41 -11.40 2.72
CA VAL A 2 11.50 -11.35 3.86
C VAL A 2 10.30 -10.45 3.58
N MET A 3 10.52 -9.29 2.97
CA MET A 3 9.43 -8.39 2.60
C MET A 3 8.41 -9.06 1.70
N ASN A 4 8.88 -9.75 0.67
CA ASN A 4 8.00 -10.43 -0.26
C ASN A 4 7.24 -11.57 0.42
N LEU A 5 7.91 -12.28 1.31
CA LEU A 5 7.29 -13.37 2.05
C LEU A 5 6.19 -12.87 2.98
N LEU A 6 6.44 -11.77 3.68
CA LEU A 6 5.44 -11.17 4.57
C LEU A 6 4.24 -10.66 3.79
N MET A 7 4.47 -10.00 2.67
CA MET A 7 3.37 -9.51 1.81
C MET A 7 2.54 -10.68 1.27
N ALA A 8 3.19 -11.77 0.87
CA ALA A 8 2.49 -12.96 0.37
C ALA A 8 1.67 -13.64 1.46
N ASN A 9 1.97 -13.42 2.73
CA ASN A 9 1.30 -14.06 3.86
C ASN A 9 0.35 -13.14 4.62
N GLY A 10 -0.04 -12.03 4.04
CA GLY A 10 -1.13 -11.22 4.57
C GLY A 10 -0.74 -9.88 5.18
N ALA A 11 0.52 -9.48 5.12
CA ALA A 11 0.89 -8.15 5.56
C ALA A 11 0.27 -7.10 4.63
N ARG A 12 -0.20 -6.00 5.21
CA ARG A 12 -0.73 -4.88 4.42
C ARG A 12 0.38 -3.98 3.92
N GLU A 13 1.42 -3.81 4.72
CA GLU A 13 2.58 -3.00 4.37
C GLU A 13 3.79 -3.57 5.06
N VAL A 14 4.92 -3.56 4.38
CA VAL A 14 6.21 -3.93 4.93
C VAL A 14 7.23 -2.93 4.41
N HIS A 15 8.01 -2.34 5.32
CA HIS A 15 9.09 -1.45 4.91
C HIS A 15 10.24 -1.47 5.91
N TYR A 16 11.40 -1.03 5.45
CA TYR A 16 12.59 -0.85 6.28
C TYR A 16 12.87 0.62 6.47
N THR A 17 13.28 0.96 7.69
CA THR A 17 13.78 2.30 8.00
C THR A 17 15.22 2.19 8.45
N PRO A 18 16.18 2.86 7.80
CA PRO A 18 17.56 2.87 8.27
C PRO A 18 17.67 3.59 9.62
N ILE A 19 18.42 3.01 10.54
CA ILE A 19 18.64 3.58 11.85
C ILE A 19 20.11 3.39 12.25
N TYR A 20 20.53 4.13 13.28
CA TYR A 20 21.79 3.90 13.95
C TYR A 20 21.50 3.48 15.38
N THR A 21 22.10 2.39 15.79
CA THR A 21 21.96 1.86 17.14
C THR A 21 23.13 2.32 18.01
N LYS A 22 23.29 1.73 19.19
CA LYS A 22 24.41 2.00 20.10
C LYS A 22 25.73 1.93 19.33
N LYS A 23 26.68 2.82 19.70
CA LYS A 23 28.01 2.86 19.10
C LYS A 23 27.99 3.14 17.61
N ASN A 24 26.98 3.90 17.13
CA ASN A 24 26.83 4.29 15.72
C ASN A 24 26.81 3.12 14.75
N ARG A 25 26.25 2.00 15.14
CA ARG A 25 26.13 0.85 14.24
C ARG A 25 24.90 1.00 13.35
N PRO A 26 25.06 0.92 12.02
CA PRO A 26 23.90 0.96 11.12
C PRO A 26 23.03 -0.28 11.31
N ALA A 27 21.73 -0.07 11.22
CA ALA A 27 20.75 -1.14 11.33
C ALA A 27 19.48 -0.73 10.57
N TYR A 28 18.50 -1.63 10.55
CA TYR A 28 17.21 -1.35 9.92
C TYR A 28 16.10 -1.72 10.89
N THR A 29 15.10 -0.86 10.95
CA THR A 29 13.82 -1.21 11.58
C THR A 29 12.93 -1.82 10.52
N LEU A 30 12.48 -3.04 10.72
CA LEU A 30 11.47 -3.66 9.89
C LEU A 30 10.10 -3.32 10.47
N THR A 31 9.26 -2.68 9.68
CA THR A 31 7.90 -2.33 10.08
C THR A 31 6.92 -3.13 9.25
N VAL A 32 5.97 -3.77 9.92
CA VAL A 32 4.94 -4.57 9.29
C VAL A 32 3.58 -4.11 9.81
N ILE A 33 2.70 -3.78 8.90
CA ILE A 33 1.32 -3.41 9.23
C ILE A 33 0.41 -4.54 8.78
N CYS A 34 -0.44 -5.01 9.68
CA CYS A 34 -1.33 -6.13 9.38
C CYS A 34 -2.59 -6.08 10.24
N LYS A 35 -3.55 -6.92 9.89
CA LYS A 35 -4.71 -7.18 10.75
C LYS A 35 -4.28 -8.03 11.93
N GLU A 36 -4.97 -7.88 13.06
CA GLU A 36 -4.71 -8.69 14.24
C GLU A 36 -4.80 -10.19 13.95
N SER A 37 -5.72 -10.58 13.08
CA SER A 37 -5.90 -11.99 12.70
C SER A 37 -4.68 -12.60 12.00
N GLU A 38 -3.82 -11.77 11.41
CA GLU A 38 -2.62 -12.21 10.71
C GLU A 38 -1.35 -12.07 11.55
N ARG A 39 -1.43 -11.43 12.69
CA ARG A 39 -0.27 -11.04 13.50
C ARG A 39 0.61 -12.21 13.90
N GLU A 40 0.01 -13.23 14.49
CA GLU A 40 0.79 -14.37 15.00
C GLU A 40 1.56 -15.08 13.89
N LYS A 41 0.91 -15.31 12.77
CA LYS A 41 1.53 -15.93 11.60
C LYS A 41 2.71 -15.10 11.09
N LEU A 42 2.52 -13.79 10.98
CA LEU A 42 3.56 -12.89 10.48
C LEU A 42 4.72 -12.75 11.47
N GLU A 43 4.44 -12.71 12.77
CA GLU A 43 5.50 -12.70 13.79
C GLU A 43 6.35 -13.96 13.70
N ASN A 44 5.71 -15.12 13.54
CA ASN A 44 6.42 -16.38 13.40
C ASN A 44 7.33 -16.39 12.16
N LEU A 45 6.86 -15.81 11.05
CA LEU A 45 7.69 -15.66 9.86
C LEU A 45 8.91 -14.75 10.12
N ILE A 46 8.70 -13.64 10.80
CA ILE A 46 9.78 -12.72 11.13
C ILE A 46 10.84 -13.43 11.97
N PHE A 47 10.43 -14.16 12.99
CA PHE A 47 11.36 -14.89 13.85
C PHE A 47 12.12 -15.97 13.10
N SER A 48 11.47 -16.66 12.17
CA SER A 48 12.14 -17.73 11.43
C SER A 48 13.04 -17.24 10.31
N GLU A 49 12.75 -16.06 9.75
CA GLU A 49 13.46 -15.54 8.56
C GLU A 49 14.47 -14.42 8.88
N THR A 50 14.52 -13.97 10.13
CA THR A 50 15.46 -12.92 10.55
C THR A 50 16.18 -13.36 11.82
N THR A 51 17.15 -12.55 12.23
CA THR A 51 17.88 -12.79 13.47
C THR A 51 17.27 -12.08 14.67
N THR A 52 16.15 -11.39 14.49
CA THR A 52 15.53 -10.68 15.60
C THR A 52 15.05 -11.64 16.67
N ILE A 53 15.15 -11.21 17.93
CA ILE A 53 14.68 -11.98 19.07
C ILE A 53 13.51 -11.33 19.78
N GLY A 54 13.03 -10.21 19.29
CA GLY A 54 11.91 -9.51 19.88
C GLY A 54 11.18 -8.65 18.86
N ILE A 55 9.90 -8.47 19.11
CA ILE A 55 9.02 -7.65 18.27
C ILE A 55 8.21 -6.77 19.19
N ARG A 56 8.16 -5.47 18.88
CA ARG A 56 7.26 -4.53 19.55
C ARG A 56 6.02 -4.37 18.72
N ARG A 57 4.86 -4.32 19.37
CA ARG A 57 3.58 -4.15 18.68
C ARG A 57 2.87 -2.94 19.22
N VAL A 58 2.17 -2.27 18.33
CA VAL A 58 1.21 -1.23 18.69
C VAL A 58 -0.05 -1.43 17.89
N GLU A 59 -1.20 -1.25 18.52
CA GLU A 59 -2.44 -1.17 17.80
C GLU A 59 -2.61 0.26 17.33
N MET A 60 -3.02 0.42 16.07
CA MET A 60 -3.20 1.73 15.46
C MET A 60 -4.61 1.86 14.93
N GLU A 61 -5.19 3.02 15.16
CA GLU A 61 -6.43 3.40 14.52
C GLU A 61 -6.11 4.15 13.24
N ARG A 62 -7.01 4.08 12.28
CA ARG A 62 -6.85 4.74 11.01
C ARG A 62 -8.17 5.31 10.55
N THR A 63 -8.12 6.54 10.08
CA THR A 63 -9.26 7.16 9.39
C THR A 63 -9.02 7.11 7.91
N ILE A 64 -9.95 6.55 7.17
CA ILE A 64 -9.88 6.53 5.72
C ILE A 64 -11.13 7.18 5.16
N LEU A 65 -10.99 7.79 4.00
CA LEU A 65 -12.13 8.35 3.30
C LEU A 65 -13.02 7.23 2.78
N GLN A 66 -14.32 7.49 2.75
CA GLN A 66 -15.25 6.61 2.08
C GLN A 66 -14.87 6.53 0.60
N ARG A 67 -14.81 5.32 0.08
CA ARG A 67 -14.35 5.09 -1.30
C ARG A 67 -15.13 3.97 -1.95
N GLU A 68 -15.29 4.11 -3.25
CA GLU A 68 -15.91 3.09 -4.11
C GLU A 68 -15.06 2.90 -5.35
N ILE A 69 -15.01 1.66 -5.84
CA ILE A 69 -14.35 1.36 -7.09
C ILE A 69 -15.37 1.54 -8.20
N GLN A 70 -15.02 2.33 -9.21
CA GLN A 70 -15.89 2.68 -10.32
C GLN A 70 -15.45 1.99 -11.61
N LYS A 71 -16.46 1.69 -12.45
CA LYS A 71 -16.25 1.23 -13.84
C LYS A 71 -15.09 0.24 -14.02
N LYS A 72 -15.32 -1.03 -13.76
CA LYS A 72 -14.35 -2.10 -14.00
C LYS A 72 -13.04 -1.89 -13.27
N ASP A 73 -13.11 -1.38 -12.06
CA ASP A 73 -11.95 -1.19 -11.19
C ASP A 73 -10.88 -0.21 -11.72
N ILE A 74 -11.26 0.64 -12.70
CA ILE A 74 -10.32 1.60 -13.28
C ILE A 74 -10.09 2.80 -12.36
N VAL A 75 -11.13 3.24 -11.67
CA VAL A 75 -11.10 4.46 -10.87
C VAL A 75 -11.67 4.20 -9.48
N LYS A 76 -10.99 4.73 -8.49
CA LYS A 76 -11.45 4.74 -7.09
C LYS A 76 -12.01 6.12 -6.77
N ALA A 77 -13.25 6.18 -6.32
CA ALA A 77 -13.89 7.43 -5.89
C ALA A 77 -13.77 7.55 -4.38
N CYS A 78 -13.14 8.61 -3.90
CA CYS A 78 -13.00 8.90 -2.47
C CYS A 78 -13.83 10.12 -2.10
N THR A 79 -14.68 9.99 -1.08
CA THR A 79 -15.51 11.09 -0.59
C THR A 79 -14.75 11.87 0.45
N LEU A 80 -14.54 13.16 0.20
CA LEU A 80 -13.89 14.07 1.14
C LEU A 80 -14.85 14.46 2.28
N PRO A 81 -14.33 14.96 3.39
CA PRO A 81 -15.18 15.38 4.53
C PRO A 81 -16.24 16.40 4.16
N ASP A 82 -16.01 17.24 3.16
CA ASP A 82 -16.97 18.25 2.69
C ASP A 82 -18.02 17.70 1.72
N GLY A 83 -17.98 16.39 1.43
CA GLY A 83 -18.88 15.72 0.52
C GLY A 83 -18.44 15.69 -0.94
N ASN A 84 -17.38 16.44 -1.27
CA ASN A 84 -16.82 16.39 -2.62
C ASN A 84 -16.16 15.03 -2.87
N ILE A 85 -16.12 14.62 -4.13
CA ILE A 85 -15.55 13.35 -4.53
C ILE A 85 -14.28 13.58 -5.33
N ARG A 86 -13.24 12.84 -4.96
CA ARG A 86 -11.97 12.86 -5.68
C ARG A 86 -11.75 11.49 -6.32
N TYR A 87 -11.30 11.48 -7.58
CA TYR A 87 -11.14 10.26 -8.35
C TYR A 87 -9.67 9.94 -8.52
N TYR A 88 -9.32 8.67 -8.25
CA TYR A 88 -7.95 8.17 -8.36
C TYR A 88 -7.94 6.96 -9.29
N PRO A 89 -7.24 7.03 -10.43
CA PRO A 89 -7.08 5.83 -11.26
C PRO A 89 -6.32 4.73 -10.52
N GLU A 90 -6.75 3.49 -10.72
CA GLU A 90 -6.08 2.33 -10.12
C GLU A 90 -4.82 1.98 -10.91
N TYR A 91 -3.68 1.88 -10.22
CA TYR A 91 -2.38 1.74 -10.86
C TYR A 91 -2.30 0.57 -11.85
N GLU A 92 -2.65 -0.63 -11.41
CA GLU A 92 -2.50 -1.80 -12.27
C GLU A 92 -3.40 -1.73 -13.51
N ASN A 93 -4.60 -1.23 -13.36
CA ASN A 93 -5.54 -1.09 -14.46
C ASN A 93 -5.10 0.01 -15.42
N VAL A 94 -4.52 1.09 -14.91
CA VAL A 94 -3.96 2.15 -15.74
C VAL A 94 -2.74 1.62 -16.51
N ALA A 95 -1.87 0.88 -15.85
CA ALA A 95 -0.68 0.32 -16.49
C ALA A 95 -1.05 -0.63 -17.63
N GLU A 96 -2.02 -1.51 -17.39
CA GLU A 96 -2.50 -2.43 -18.42
C GLU A 96 -3.11 -1.68 -19.61
N LEU A 97 -3.91 -0.67 -19.33
CA LEU A 97 -4.54 0.14 -20.38
C LEU A 97 -3.51 0.93 -21.17
N ALA A 98 -2.50 1.46 -20.48
CA ALA A 98 -1.40 2.18 -21.12
C ALA A 98 -0.65 1.28 -22.11
N GLU A 99 -0.31 0.07 -21.66
CA GLU A 99 0.38 -0.91 -22.50
C GLU A 99 -0.46 -1.29 -23.71
N ARG A 100 -1.74 -1.57 -23.50
CA ARG A 100 -2.66 -1.96 -24.58
C ARG A 100 -2.78 -0.89 -25.66
N ASN A 101 -2.77 0.38 -25.28
CA ASN A 101 -2.94 1.50 -26.20
C ASN A 101 -1.62 2.15 -26.63
N GLN A 102 -0.49 1.58 -26.22
CA GLN A 102 0.85 2.10 -26.57
C GLN A 102 1.05 3.56 -26.13
N LEU A 103 0.51 3.89 -24.97
CA LEU A 103 0.67 5.21 -24.34
C LEU A 103 1.55 5.09 -23.12
N SER A 104 2.09 6.22 -22.66
CA SER A 104 2.80 6.23 -21.38
C SER A 104 1.80 6.06 -20.23
N PHE A 105 2.27 5.52 -19.12
CA PHE A 105 1.46 5.44 -17.90
C PHE A 105 0.92 6.82 -17.49
N ARG A 106 1.80 7.82 -17.49
CA ARG A 106 1.45 9.18 -17.09
C ARG A 106 0.33 9.75 -17.94
N GLU A 107 0.44 9.61 -19.24
CA GLU A 107 -0.56 10.09 -20.17
C GLU A 107 -1.91 9.38 -19.97
N THR A 108 -1.87 8.07 -19.81
CA THR A 108 -3.08 7.27 -19.56
C THR A 108 -3.72 7.66 -18.23
N TYR A 109 -2.93 7.80 -17.18
CA TYR A 109 -3.39 8.22 -15.87
C TYR A 109 -4.09 9.58 -15.93
N ASP A 110 -3.46 10.55 -16.57
CA ASP A 110 -3.99 11.90 -16.67
C ASP A 110 -5.28 11.95 -17.48
N ARG A 111 -5.39 11.16 -18.55
CA ARG A 111 -6.60 11.07 -19.35
C ARG A 111 -7.76 10.48 -18.56
N ILE A 112 -7.54 9.42 -17.83
CA ILE A 112 -8.57 8.80 -17.00
C ILE A 112 -9.03 9.77 -15.92
N ARG A 113 -8.08 10.40 -15.25
CA ARG A 113 -8.37 11.35 -14.19
C ARG A 113 -9.19 12.53 -14.70
N SER A 114 -8.81 13.08 -15.83
CA SER A 114 -9.54 14.20 -16.45
C SER A 114 -10.96 13.81 -16.82
N TYR A 115 -11.13 12.65 -17.45
CA TYR A 115 -12.45 12.16 -17.82
C TYR A 115 -13.38 12.09 -16.60
N TRP A 116 -12.92 11.44 -15.52
CA TRP A 116 -13.75 11.29 -14.33
C TRP A 116 -14.00 12.59 -13.59
N THR A 117 -13.13 13.54 -13.73
CA THR A 117 -13.30 14.85 -13.08
C THR A 117 -14.27 15.74 -13.85
N THR A 118 -14.29 15.68 -15.19
CA THR A 118 -15.03 16.62 -16.03
C THR A 118 -16.21 16.01 -16.78
N GLU A 119 -16.08 14.76 -17.27
CA GLU A 119 -17.06 14.15 -18.15
C GLU A 119 -18.10 13.30 -17.43
N ARG A 120 -17.83 12.95 -16.23
CA ARG A 120 -18.64 12.05 -15.44
C ARG A 120 -20.00 12.62 -15.07
#